data_62ec7d6e0c898c828e440bf2b1dcff87
#
_entry.id   62ec7d6e0c898c828e440bf2b1dcff87
#
_cell.length_a   1.000
_cell.length_b   1.000
_cell.length_c   1.000
_cell.angle_alpha   90.00
_cell.angle_beta   90.00
_cell.angle_gamma   90.00
#
_symmetry.space_group_name_H-M   'P 1'
#
loop_
_entity.id
_entity.type
_entity.pdbx_description
1 polymer ?
#
loop_
_entity_poly.entity_id
_entity_poly.type
_entity_poly.pdbx_seq_one_letter_code
_entity_poly.pdbx_strand_id
1 'polypeptide(L)'
;MATDVSVVRVFTDADGRFGNPLGIVAADDVAEADRQQFATELGFSETVFVDRTDSGTASATIYTPAVELPFAGHPTVGLSWWLREQGHPIEVLTVPAAPLNIRYEGEHTWVRARADWTPHFTFHQVQDAAEVTAADPSAYDSGHHYVWAWTDEEHGALRSRMFAPMMGIAEDEATGAAAVRLTGELGRSLNILQGAGSRLHTTFEAGWVELGGRAAADASISV
;
A
#
# COMPACT_ATOMS: atom_id res chain seq x y z
N MET A 1 -27.18 9.40 6.61
CA MET A 1 -26.69 8.82 7.89
C MET A 1 -25.19 8.98 7.85
N ALA A 2 -24.56 9.22 9.00
CA ALA A 2 -23.11 9.30 9.03
C ALA A 2 -22.51 7.90 8.72
N THR A 3 -21.50 7.85 7.87
CA THR A 3 -20.78 6.61 7.51
C THR A 3 -19.52 6.51 8.35
N ASP A 4 -19.31 5.39 9.01
CA ASP A 4 -18.13 5.15 9.82
C ASP A 4 -16.97 4.66 8.94
N VAL A 5 -15.82 5.31 9.09
CA VAL A 5 -14.58 4.97 8.38
C VAL A 5 -13.53 4.55 9.41
N SER A 6 -13.12 3.29 9.36
CA SER A 6 -11.96 2.83 10.12
C SER A 6 -10.69 3.32 9.42
N VAL A 7 -9.76 3.89 10.20
CA VAL A 7 -8.48 4.36 9.64
C VAL A 7 -7.35 3.49 10.20
N VAL A 8 -6.47 3.03 9.31
CA VAL A 8 -5.26 2.29 9.67
C VAL A 8 -4.05 2.91 8.98
N ARG A 9 -2.90 2.88 9.65
CA ARG A 9 -1.62 3.21 9.02
C ARG A 9 -0.90 1.94 8.65
N VAL A 10 -0.50 1.83 7.39
CA VAL A 10 0.08 0.62 6.81
C VAL A 10 1.56 0.83 6.53
N PHE A 11 2.38 -0.17 6.83
CA PHE A 11 3.85 -0.14 6.75
C PHE A 11 4.50 0.74 7.83
N THR A 12 3.95 0.67 9.04
CA THR A 12 4.52 1.35 10.22
C THR A 12 5.88 0.76 10.60
N ASP A 13 6.63 1.52 11.41
CA ASP A 13 7.80 0.99 12.12
C ASP A 13 7.38 0.06 13.29
N ALA A 14 8.37 -0.44 14.04
CA ALA A 14 8.11 -1.33 15.18
C ALA A 14 7.33 -0.67 16.33
N ASP A 15 7.35 0.64 16.41
CA ASP A 15 6.64 1.42 17.43
C ASP A 15 5.25 1.88 16.96
N GLY A 16 4.79 1.46 15.76
CA GLY A 16 3.51 1.85 15.17
C GLY A 16 3.50 3.28 14.60
N ARG A 17 4.67 3.89 14.40
CA ARG A 17 4.81 5.24 13.82
C ARG A 17 4.95 5.15 12.30
N PHE A 18 4.77 6.30 11.62
CA PHE A 18 4.80 6.41 10.16
C PHE A 18 3.67 5.60 9.51
N GLY A 19 3.90 5.08 8.32
CA GLY A 19 2.93 4.33 7.56
C GLY A 19 1.96 5.21 6.77
N ASN A 20 1.37 4.61 5.72
CA ASN A 20 0.43 5.30 4.85
C ASN A 20 -1.00 5.13 5.37
N PRO A 21 -1.77 6.21 5.58
CA PRO A 21 -3.16 6.12 6.01
C PRO A 21 -4.04 5.45 4.97
N LEU A 22 -4.94 4.59 5.44
CA LEU A 22 -5.96 3.88 4.65
C LEU A 22 -7.32 4.06 5.29
N GLY A 23 -8.30 4.52 4.52
CA GLY A 23 -9.71 4.49 4.90
C GLY A 23 -10.35 3.13 4.57
N ILE A 24 -11.05 2.53 5.54
CA ILE A 24 -11.76 1.26 5.37
C ILE A 24 -13.24 1.48 5.69
N VAL A 25 -14.11 1.16 4.73
CA VAL A 25 -15.57 1.36 4.78
C VAL A 25 -16.26 0.03 4.49
N ALA A 26 -17.34 -0.29 5.18
CA ALA A 26 -18.17 -1.42 4.80
C ALA A 26 -18.87 -1.12 3.46
N ALA A 27 -18.86 -2.07 2.53
CA ALA A 27 -19.39 -1.87 1.18
C ALA A 27 -20.90 -1.55 1.16
N ASP A 28 -21.64 -2.05 2.17
CA ASP A 28 -23.07 -1.82 2.32
C ASP A 28 -23.42 -0.39 2.80
N ASP A 29 -22.44 0.34 3.36
CA ASP A 29 -22.68 1.68 3.91
C ASP A 29 -22.65 2.77 2.84
N VAL A 30 -22.08 2.48 1.65
CA VAL A 30 -21.97 3.42 0.52
C VAL A 30 -22.33 2.71 -0.78
N ALA A 31 -23.35 3.23 -1.49
CA ALA A 31 -23.75 2.68 -2.77
C ALA A 31 -22.56 2.70 -3.77
N GLU A 32 -22.42 1.66 -4.58
CA GLU A 32 -21.31 1.51 -5.52
C GLU A 32 -21.10 2.75 -6.42
N ALA A 33 -22.20 3.34 -6.88
CA ALA A 33 -22.18 4.55 -7.71
C ALA A 33 -21.60 5.79 -7.00
N ASP A 34 -21.61 5.80 -5.66
CA ASP A 34 -21.19 6.95 -4.85
C ASP A 34 -19.78 6.77 -4.27
N ARG A 35 -19.19 5.55 -4.38
CA ARG A 35 -17.89 5.21 -3.76
C ARG A 35 -16.74 6.11 -4.24
N GLN A 36 -16.70 6.46 -5.54
CA GLN A 36 -15.67 7.34 -6.08
C GLN A 36 -15.77 8.74 -5.46
N GLN A 37 -16.97 9.30 -5.38
CA GLN A 37 -17.17 10.61 -4.76
C GLN A 37 -16.80 10.57 -3.28
N PHE A 38 -17.22 9.54 -2.56
CA PHE A 38 -16.91 9.34 -1.15
C PHE A 38 -15.38 9.27 -0.90
N ALA A 39 -14.65 8.51 -1.73
CA ALA A 39 -13.19 8.44 -1.64
C ALA A 39 -12.52 9.79 -1.93
N THR A 40 -13.07 10.57 -2.88
CA THR A 40 -12.60 11.93 -3.20
C THR A 40 -12.77 12.86 -2.00
N GLU A 41 -13.90 12.80 -1.31
CA GLU A 41 -14.21 13.65 -0.15
C GLU A 41 -13.37 13.28 1.08
N LEU A 42 -13.07 11.98 1.28
CA LEU A 42 -12.18 11.52 2.35
C LEU A 42 -10.74 11.99 2.15
N GLY A 43 -10.24 12.01 0.91
CA GLY A 43 -8.93 12.53 0.56
C GLY A 43 -7.74 11.68 1.02
N PHE A 44 -7.94 10.42 1.46
CA PHE A 44 -6.85 9.48 1.66
C PHE A 44 -6.23 9.11 0.30
N SER A 45 -4.95 8.71 0.30
CA SER A 45 -4.32 8.20 -0.93
C SER A 45 -5.13 7.04 -1.52
N GLU A 46 -5.66 6.16 -0.67
CA GLU A 46 -6.65 5.15 -1.03
C GLU A 46 -7.71 4.95 0.05
N THR A 47 -8.90 4.56 -0.42
CA THR A 47 -10.04 4.10 0.40
C THR A 47 -10.49 2.74 -0.10
N VAL A 48 -10.74 1.79 0.78
CA VAL A 48 -11.29 0.47 0.43
C VAL A 48 -12.73 0.34 0.91
N PHE A 49 -13.57 -0.22 0.05
CA PHE A 49 -14.90 -0.68 0.39
C PHE A 49 -14.87 -2.20 0.47
N VAL A 50 -15.13 -2.75 1.65
CA VAL A 50 -14.96 -4.17 1.93
C VAL A 50 -16.29 -4.89 2.09
N ASP A 51 -16.45 -5.99 1.35
CA ASP A 51 -17.45 -7.02 1.58
C ASP A 51 -16.84 -8.15 2.39
N ARG A 52 -17.52 -8.61 3.44
CA ARG A 52 -17.10 -9.76 4.23
C ARG A 52 -17.81 -11.00 3.75
N THR A 53 -17.08 -12.11 3.71
CA THR A 53 -17.63 -13.43 3.45
C THR A 53 -17.31 -14.38 4.61
N ASP A 54 -18.11 -15.41 4.80
CA ASP A 54 -18.09 -16.27 6.01
C ASP A 54 -17.03 -17.37 6.00
N SER A 55 -16.02 -17.38 5.19
CA SER A 55 -15.13 -18.55 5.03
C SER A 55 -13.64 -18.22 4.90
N GLY A 56 -13.16 -17.24 5.68
CA GLY A 56 -11.74 -16.84 5.59
C GLY A 56 -11.41 -16.13 4.27
N THR A 57 -12.42 -15.59 3.60
CA THR A 57 -12.28 -14.80 2.38
C THR A 57 -12.97 -13.45 2.52
N ALA A 58 -12.51 -12.47 1.77
CA ALA A 58 -13.18 -11.19 1.62
C ALA A 58 -13.03 -10.69 0.17
N SER A 59 -13.90 -9.76 -0.23
CA SER A 59 -13.74 -8.99 -1.45
C SER A 59 -13.69 -7.49 -1.14
N ALA A 60 -13.01 -6.72 -1.97
CA ALA A 60 -12.94 -5.28 -1.80
C ALA A 60 -12.72 -4.58 -3.13
N THR A 61 -13.21 -3.34 -3.22
CA THR A 61 -12.85 -2.36 -4.25
C THR A 61 -11.97 -1.27 -3.65
N ILE A 62 -11.04 -0.73 -4.44
CA ILE A 62 -10.00 0.20 -4.01
C ILE A 62 -10.12 1.48 -4.83
N TYR A 63 -10.23 2.62 -4.17
CA TYR A 63 -10.37 3.91 -4.81
C TYR A 63 -9.28 4.88 -4.34
N THR A 64 -8.64 5.56 -5.29
CA THR A 64 -7.95 6.82 -5.03
C THR A 64 -8.98 7.96 -5.05
N PRO A 65 -8.63 9.20 -4.68
CA PRO A 65 -9.54 10.33 -4.90
C PRO A 65 -9.96 10.54 -6.36
N ALA A 66 -9.26 9.97 -7.33
CA ALA A 66 -9.50 10.20 -8.76
C ALA A 66 -10.06 9.00 -9.52
N VAL A 67 -9.76 7.76 -9.09
CA VAL A 67 -10.08 6.56 -9.89
C VAL A 67 -10.09 5.30 -9.04
N GLU A 68 -10.90 4.33 -9.44
CA GLU A 68 -10.83 2.96 -8.93
C GLU A 68 -9.56 2.26 -9.44
N LEU A 69 -8.90 1.51 -8.55
CA LEU A 69 -7.70 0.74 -8.86
C LEU A 69 -7.99 -0.75 -8.88
N PRO A 70 -7.48 -1.49 -9.87
CA PRO A 70 -7.63 -2.95 -9.89
C PRO A 70 -6.81 -3.63 -8.78
N PHE A 71 -5.70 -3.03 -8.37
CA PHE A 71 -4.82 -3.49 -7.30
C PHE A 71 -4.04 -2.31 -6.70
N ALA A 72 -3.88 -2.32 -5.37
CA ALA A 72 -2.94 -1.46 -4.67
C ALA A 72 -2.35 -2.19 -3.46
N GLY A 73 -1.03 -2.08 -3.27
CA GLY A 73 -0.30 -2.87 -2.27
C GLY A 73 -0.66 -2.50 -0.83
N HIS A 74 -0.57 -1.21 -0.45
CA HIS A 74 -0.84 -0.84 0.93
C HIS A 74 -2.30 -1.06 1.35
N PRO A 75 -3.34 -0.78 0.51
CA PRO A 75 -4.72 -1.08 0.87
C PRO A 75 -4.98 -2.57 1.14
N THR A 76 -4.38 -3.46 0.35
CA THR A 76 -4.60 -4.90 0.51
C THR A 76 -3.91 -5.46 1.76
N VAL A 77 -2.72 -4.98 2.11
CA VAL A 77 -2.05 -5.30 3.38
C VAL A 77 -2.84 -4.75 4.58
N GLY A 78 -3.24 -3.48 4.51
CA GLY A 78 -3.96 -2.80 5.58
C GLY A 78 -5.33 -3.40 5.87
N LEU A 79 -6.13 -3.68 4.83
CA LEU A 79 -7.43 -4.33 4.98
C LEU A 79 -7.29 -5.73 5.59
N SER A 80 -6.33 -6.52 5.11
CA SER A 80 -6.12 -7.88 5.63
C SER A 80 -5.69 -7.87 7.10
N TRP A 81 -4.82 -6.92 7.49
CA TRP A 81 -4.45 -6.69 8.87
C TRP A 81 -5.67 -6.28 9.71
N TRP A 82 -6.45 -5.32 9.24
CA TRP A 82 -7.64 -4.82 9.95
C TRP A 82 -8.67 -5.93 10.18
N LEU A 83 -8.96 -6.76 9.18
CA LEU A 83 -9.86 -7.89 9.32
C LEU A 83 -9.37 -8.89 10.36
N ARG A 84 -8.07 -9.17 10.41
CA ARG A 84 -7.48 -10.02 11.46
C ARG A 84 -7.70 -9.42 12.85
N GLU A 85 -7.47 -8.13 13.05
CA GLU A 85 -7.66 -7.45 14.33
C GLU A 85 -9.15 -7.41 14.77
N GLN A 86 -10.07 -7.44 13.80
CA GLN A 86 -11.50 -7.60 14.07
C GLN A 86 -11.91 -9.06 14.38
N GLY A 87 -10.96 -9.99 14.46
CA GLY A 87 -11.23 -11.41 14.70
C GLY A 87 -11.70 -12.19 13.46
N HIS A 88 -11.54 -11.62 12.28
CA HIS A 88 -11.92 -12.21 10.98
C HIS A 88 -10.71 -12.37 10.05
N PRO A 89 -9.66 -13.14 10.42
CA PRO A 89 -8.53 -13.36 9.56
C PRO A 89 -8.97 -14.02 8.25
N ILE A 90 -8.39 -13.58 7.13
CA ILE A 90 -8.67 -14.11 5.80
C ILE A 90 -7.43 -14.76 5.20
N GLU A 91 -7.62 -15.76 4.36
CA GLU A 91 -6.57 -16.41 3.56
C GLU A 91 -6.56 -15.89 2.12
N VAL A 92 -7.70 -15.37 1.66
CA VAL A 92 -7.87 -14.83 0.30
C VAL A 92 -8.64 -13.52 0.35
N LEU A 93 -8.04 -12.48 -0.26
CA LEU A 93 -8.69 -11.20 -0.56
C LEU A 93 -8.91 -11.08 -2.07
N THR A 94 -10.15 -10.98 -2.51
CA THR A 94 -10.47 -10.74 -3.93
C THR A 94 -10.55 -9.25 -4.20
N VAL A 95 -9.75 -8.77 -5.14
CA VAL A 95 -9.80 -7.41 -5.70
C VAL A 95 -10.04 -7.49 -7.20
N PRO A 96 -10.37 -6.40 -7.91
CA PRO A 96 -10.66 -6.44 -9.34
C PRO A 96 -9.56 -7.08 -10.20
N ALA A 97 -8.29 -6.96 -9.81
CA ALA A 97 -7.18 -7.58 -10.54
C ALA A 97 -7.16 -9.11 -10.43
N ALA A 98 -7.35 -9.67 -9.23
CA ALA A 98 -7.25 -11.10 -8.95
C ALA A 98 -7.60 -11.44 -7.49
N PRO A 99 -7.82 -12.73 -7.15
CA PRO A 99 -7.73 -13.20 -5.77
C PRO A 99 -6.27 -13.18 -5.30
N LEU A 100 -6.04 -12.60 -4.13
CA LEU A 100 -4.74 -12.43 -3.50
C LEU A 100 -4.61 -13.41 -2.32
N ASN A 101 -3.52 -14.17 -2.26
CA ASN A 101 -3.22 -14.98 -1.08
C ASN A 101 -2.67 -14.09 0.03
N ILE A 102 -3.23 -14.26 1.23
CA ILE A 102 -2.88 -13.53 2.43
C ILE A 102 -2.16 -14.48 3.40
N ARG A 103 -1.10 -13.99 4.00
CA ARG A 103 -0.34 -14.71 5.02
C ARG A 103 -0.04 -13.78 6.19
N TYR A 104 -0.06 -14.34 7.39
CA TYR A 104 0.28 -13.62 8.62
C TYR A 104 1.51 -14.27 9.25
N GLU A 105 2.50 -13.45 9.65
CA GLU A 105 3.71 -13.91 10.30
C GLU A 105 4.12 -12.91 11.38
N GLY A 106 3.92 -13.30 12.65
CA GLY A 106 4.07 -12.39 13.78
C GLY A 106 3.19 -11.15 13.62
N GLU A 107 3.80 -9.98 13.59
CA GLU A 107 3.10 -8.70 13.42
C GLU A 107 2.97 -8.26 11.95
N HIS A 108 3.53 -9.05 11.03
CA HIS A 108 3.47 -8.73 9.60
C HIS A 108 2.26 -9.40 8.94
N THR A 109 1.63 -8.64 8.07
CA THR A 109 0.62 -9.12 7.12
C THR A 109 1.24 -9.09 5.73
N TRP A 110 1.13 -10.19 5.00
CA TRP A 110 1.73 -10.42 3.70
C TRP A 110 0.66 -10.65 2.64
N VAL A 111 0.83 -10.03 1.49
CA VAL A 111 -0.04 -10.18 0.31
C VAL A 111 0.79 -10.62 -0.87
N ARG A 112 0.38 -11.70 -1.54
CA ARG A 112 1.05 -12.21 -2.73
C ARG A 112 0.52 -11.51 -3.97
N ALA A 113 1.42 -10.93 -4.75
CA ALA A 113 1.10 -10.13 -5.93
C ALA A 113 2.08 -10.37 -7.08
N ARG A 114 1.79 -9.77 -8.23
CA ARG A 114 2.67 -9.76 -9.40
C ARG A 114 3.04 -8.34 -9.79
N ALA A 115 4.26 -8.16 -10.30
CA ALA A 115 4.74 -6.87 -10.76
C ALA A 115 3.90 -6.29 -11.92
N ASP A 116 3.35 -7.16 -12.79
CA ASP A 116 2.51 -6.76 -13.92
C ASP A 116 1.10 -6.28 -13.52
N TRP A 117 0.68 -6.46 -12.27
CA TRP A 117 -0.58 -5.88 -11.74
C TRP A 117 -0.44 -4.44 -11.27
N THR A 118 0.80 -3.96 -11.12
CA THR A 118 1.08 -2.61 -10.61
C THR A 118 1.19 -1.61 -11.76
N PRO A 119 0.92 -0.32 -11.51
CA PRO A 119 1.16 0.72 -12.50
C PRO A 119 2.65 0.81 -12.88
N HIS A 120 2.92 1.52 -13.96
CA HIS A 120 4.29 1.80 -14.35
C HIS A 120 4.90 2.85 -13.41
N PHE A 121 6.14 2.61 -13.00
CA PHE A 121 6.96 3.55 -12.22
C PHE A 121 8.24 3.88 -13.00
N THR A 122 8.69 5.12 -12.89
CA THR A 122 10.03 5.50 -13.31
C THR A 122 10.96 5.37 -12.11
N PHE A 123 11.84 4.38 -12.12
CA PHE A 123 12.79 4.14 -11.05
C PHE A 123 14.07 4.94 -11.28
N HIS A 124 14.45 5.74 -10.29
CA HIS A 124 15.67 6.53 -10.27
C HIS A 124 16.59 5.98 -9.19
N GLN A 125 17.51 5.13 -9.57
CA GLN A 125 18.57 4.72 -8.67
C GLN A 125 19.60 5.84 -8.56
N VAL A 126 19.83 6.33 -7.34
CA VAL A 126 20.84 7.34 -7.00
C VAL A 126 21.98 6.73 -6.20
N GLN A 127 23.02 7.51 -5.92
CA GLN A 127 24.26 6.99 -5.35
C GLN A 127 24.09 6.49 -3.92
N ASP A 128 23.36 7.24 -3.08
CA ASP A 128 23.21 6.93 -1.66
C ASP A 128 21.89 7.44 -1.04
N ALA A 129 21.65 7.12 0.22
CA ALA A 129 20.47 7.53 0.97
C ALA A 129 20.39 9.06 1.20
N ALA A 130 21.49 9.79 1.15
CA ALA A 130 21.49 11.23 1.29
C ALA A 130 20.93 11.89 0.03
N GLU A 131 21.26 11.37 -1.17
CA GLU A 131 20.67 11.82 -2.43
C GLU A 131 19.17 11.51 -2.49
N VAL A 132 18.73 10.34 -2.01
CA VAL A 132 17.29 10.04 -1.89
C VAL A 132 16.60 11.07 -1.00
N THR A 133 17.20 11.41 0.16
CA THR A 133 16.64 12.38 1.11
C THR A 133 16.60 13.79 0.52
N ALA A 134 17.60 14.17 -0.26
CA ALA A 134 17.72 15.48 -0.90
C ALA A 134 16.87 15.63 -2.18
N ALA A 135 16.24 14.55 -2.68
CA ALA A 135 15.42 14.61 -3.89
C ALA A 135 14.30 15.64 -3.74
N ASP A 136 14.21 16.57 -4.69
CA ASP A 136 13.21 17.64 -4.69
C ASP A 136 11.95 17.16 -5.44
N PRO A 137 10.78 17.05 -4.78
CA PRO A 137 9.53 16.66 -5.43
C PRO A 137 9.17 17.53 -6.65
N SER A 138 9.56 18.81 -6.65
CA SER A 138 9.28 19.73 -7.74
C SER A 138 10.04 19.42 -9.04
N ALA A 139 11.06 18.57 -8.98
CA ALA A 139 11.80 18.10 -10.16
C ALA A 139 11.03 17.04 -10.98
N TYR A 140 9.90 16.54 -10.44
CA TYR A 140 9.11 15.48 -11.05
C TYR A 140 7.72 16.01 -11.41
N ASP A 141 7.46 16.19 -12.69
CA ASP A 141 6.25 16.87 -13.18
C ASP A 141 5.14 15.93 -13.67
N SER A 142 5.47 14.69 -14.07
CA SER A 142 4.52 13.74 -14.63
C SER A 142 4.87 12.29 -14.29
N GLY A 143 3.85 11.45 -14.10
CA GLY A 143 4.02 10.03 -13.82
C GLY A 143 4.27 9.69 -12.35
N HIS A 144 4.75 8.47 -12.11
CA HIS A 144 5.09 7.94 -10.80
C HIS A 144 6.61 7.78 -10.72
N HIS A 145 7.25 8.58 -9.89
CA HIS A 145 8.70 8.60 -9.76
C HIS A 145 9.12 7.99 -8.43
N TYR A 146 9.94 6.94 -8.49
CA TYR A 146 10.46 6.27 -7.30
C TYR A 146 11.96 6.43 -7.26
N VAL A 147 12.44 7.29 -6.35
CA VAL A 147 13.87 7.58 -6.14
C VAL A 147 14.37 6.65 -5.05
N TRP A 148 15.44 5.91 -5.31
CA TRP A 148 15.94 4.93 -4.37
C TRP A 148 17.45 4.73 -4.44
N ALA A 149 18.05 4.27 -3.33
CA ALA A 149 19.45 3.87 -3.23
C ALA A 149 19.61 2.70 -2.29
N TRP A 150 20.61 1.87 -2.54
CA TRP A 150 21.02 0.84 -1.59
C TRP A 150 21.56 1.46 -0.30
N THR A 151 21.14 0.94 0.84
CA THR A 151 21.78 1.17 2.15
C THR A 151 22.61 -0.04 2.56
N ASP A 152 22.19 -1.23 2.12
CA ASP A 152 22.93 -2.49 2.23
C ASP A 152 22.43 -3.42 1.09
N GLU A 153 23.18 -3.42 -0.02
CA GLU A 153 22.79 -4.18 -1.21
C GLU A 153 22.85 -5.69 -0.95
N GLU A 154 23.82 -6.18 -0.18
CA GLU A 154 23.97 -7.60 0.13
C GLU A 154 22.69 -8.16 0.77
N HIS A 155 22.11 -7.42 1.73
CA HIS A 155 20.91 -7.80 2.44
C HIS A 155 19.60 -7.23 1.83
N GLY A 156 19.69 -6.64 0.64
CA GLY A 156 18.52 -6.08 -0.06
C GLY A 156 17.91 -4.87 0.62
N ALA A 157 18.66 -4.17 1.47
CA ALA A 157 18.13 -2.99 2.16
C ALA A 157 18.33 -1.73 1.32
N LEU A 158 17.28 -0.92 1.22
CA LEU A 158 17.29 0.32 0.46
C LEU A 158 16.50 1.44 1.15
N ARG A 159 16.85 2.67 0.80
CA ARG A 159 16.11 3.90 1.11
C ARG A 159 15.37 4.36 -0.13
N SER A 160 14.13 4.86 0.04
CA SER A 160 13.35 5.36 -1.10
C SER A 160 12.42 6.52 -0.73
N ARG A 161 11.99 7.24 -1.77
CA ARG A 161 10.90 8.21 -1.75
C ARG A 161 10.10 8.09 -3.05
N MET A 162 8.81 8.40 -3.01
CA MET A 162 7.91 8.31 -4.16
C MET A 162 7.17 9.62 -4.38
N PHE A 163 7.15 10.08 -5.63
CA PHE A 163 6.52 11.33 -6.04
C PHE A 163 5.56 11.09 -7.20
N ALA A 164 4.34 11.65 -7.10
CA ALA A 164 3.32 11.60 -8.14
C ALA A 164 2.50 12.91 -8.18
N PRO A 165 3.14 14.06 -8.47
CA PRO A 165 2.51 15.37 -8.34
C PRO A 165 1.31 15.57 -9.26
N MET A 166 1.30 14.98 -10.47
CA MET A 166 0.15 15.04 -11.38
C MET A 166 -1.08 14.30 -10.86
N MET A 167 -0.93 13.41 -9.88
CA MET A 167 -2.04 12.75 -9.20
C MET A 167 -2.48 13.49 -7.93
N GLY A 168 -1.94 14.69 -7.68
CA GLY A 168 -2.17 15.44 -6.46
C GLY A 168 -1.38 14.94 -5.24
N ILE A 169 -0.46 13.98 -5.44
CA ILE A 169 0.35 13.37 -4.39
C ILE A 169 1.78 13.90 -4.53
N ALA A 170 2.12 14.94 -3.75
CA ALA A 170 3.47 15.50 -3.78
C ALA A 170 4.52 14.45 -3.37
N GLU A 171 4.24 13.69 -2.30
CA GLU A 171 5.03 12.55 -1.86
C GLU A 171 4.09 11.50 -1.23
N ASP A 172 4.28 10.22 -1.58
CA ASP A 172 3.58 9.09 -0.99
C ASP A 172 4.47 8.41 0.06
N GLU A 173 3.99 8.35 1.30
CA GLU A 173 4.76 7.88 2.44
C GLU A 173 5.20 6.42 2.33
N ALA A 174 4.33 5.56 1.75
CA ALA A 174 4.63 4.13 1.59
C ALA A 174 3.88 3.52 0.40
N THR A 175 4.61 3.19 -0.66
CA THR A 175 4.04 2.77 -1.95
C THR A 175 4.24 1.27 -2.18
N GLY A 176 3.29 0.48 -1.72
CA GLY A 176 3.36 -0.99 -1.87
C GLY A 176 3.46 -1.45 -3.32
N ALA A 177 2.75 -0.80 -4.25
CA ALA A 177 2.79 -1.14 -5.67
C ALA A 177 4.20 -0.92 -6.28
N ALA A 178 4.90 0.17 -5.90
CA ALA A 178 6.28 0.41 -6.34
C ALA A 178 7.23 -0.63 -5.75
N ALA A 179 7.06 -1.01 -4.48
CA ALA A 179 7.85 -2.06 -3.84
C ALA A 179 7.70 -3.40 -4.56
N VAL A 180 6.47 -3.81 -4.92
CA VAL A 180 6.19 -5.03 -5.69
C VAL A 180 6.88 -4.96 -7.05
N ARG A 181 6.74 -3.85 -7.77
CA ARG A 181 7.32 -3.70 -9.11
C ARG A 181 8.84 -3.71 -9.08
N LEU A 182 9.47 -2.94 -8.19
CA LEU A 182 10.93 -2.89 -8.05
C LEU A 182 11.50 -4.27 -7.67
N THR A 183 10.84 -4.98 -6.76
CA THR A 183 11.20 -6.34 -6.38
C THR A 183 11.18 -7.29 -7.59
N GLY A 184 10.13 -7.21 -8.41
CA GLY A 184 10.03 -8.00 -9.64
C GLY A 184 11.10 -7.66 -10.69
N GLU A 185 11.43 -6.37 -10.86
CA GLU A 185 12.46 -5.92 -11.79
C GLU A 185 13.88 -6.31 -11.34
N LEU A 186 14.16 -6.21 -10.03
CA LEU A 186 15.45 -6.62 -9.47
C LEU A 186 15.58 -8.13 -9.27
N GLY A 187 14.45 -8.88 -9.28
CA GLY A 187 14.43 -10.32 -9.10
C GLY A 187 14.93 -10.80 -7.75
N ARG A 188 14.77 -9.98 -6.69
CA ARG A 188 15.26 -10.27 -5.34
C ARG A 188 14.40 -9.64 -4.24
N SER A 189 14.43 -10.23 -3.05
CA SER A 189 13.74 -9.72 -1.86
C SER A 189 14.34 -8.41 -1.37
N LEU A 190 13.50 -7.50 -0.85
CA LEU A 190 13.89 -6.16 -0.43
C LEU A 190 13.41 -5.82 0.99
N ASN A 191 14.22 -5.02 1.68
CA ASN A 191 13.91 -4.36 2.94
C ASN A 191 13.92 -2.84 2.69
N ILE A 192 12.74 -2.24 2.62
CA ILE A 192 12.59 -0.87 2.14
C ILE A 192 12.28 0.07 3.30
N LEU A 193 13.09 1.13 3.42
CA LEU A 193 12.78 2.31 4.22
C LEU A 193 12.27 3.41 3.30
N GLN A 194 10.97 3.71 3.32
CA GLN A 194 10.36 4.74 2.47
C GLN A 194 9.88 5.94 3.29
N GLY A 195 9.77 7.09 2.63
CA GLY A 195 9.16 8.30 3.19
C GLY A 195 9.85 8.80 4.46
N ALA A 196 9.10 9.18 5.47
CA ALA A 196 9.63 9.62 6.75
C ALA A 196 10.17 8.47 7.62
N GLY A 197 9.72 7.23 7.40
CA GLY A 197 10.17 6.09 8.20
C GLY A 197 9.40 4.80 8.02
N SER A 198 8.55 4.72 7.01
CA SER A 198 7.75 3.53 6.71
C SER A 198 8.59 2.34 6.33
N ARG A 199 8.17 1.13 6.73
CA ARG A 199 8.88 -0.13 6.56
C ARG A 199 8.09 -1.11 5.71
N LEU A 200 8.59 -1.37 4.50
CA LEU A 200 8.01 -2.35 3.60
C LEU A 200 9.02 -3.51 3.43
N HIS A 201 8.50 -4.71 3.41
CA HIS A 201 9.28 -5.91 3.16
C HIS A 201 8.71 -6.62 1.94
N THR A 202 9.60 -7.15 1.10
CA THR A 202 9.17 -8.00 -0.02
C THR A 202 9.97 -9.29 -0.04
N THR A 203 9.34 -10.36 -0.50
CA THR A 203 10.04 -11.57 -0.93
C THR A 203 9.83 -11.78 -2.42
N PHE A 204 10.80 -12.44 -3.08
CA PHE A 204 10.71 -12.76 -4.50
C PHE A 204 10.92 -14.25 -4.71
N GLU A 205 9.95 -14.91 -5.33
CA GLU A 205 10.04 -16.33 -5.66
C GLU A 205 9.31 -16.64 -6.97
N ALA A 206 10.02 -17.20 -7.96
CA ALA A 206 9.46 -17.70 -9.22
C ALA A 206 8.52 -16.70 -9.93
N GLY A 207 8.88 -15.41 -9.94
CA GLY A 207 8.11 -14.34 -10.58
C GLY A 207 6.94 -13.81 -9.75
N TRP A 208 6.77 -14.31 -8.53
CA TRP A 208 5.83 -13.79 -7.54
C TRP A 208 6.53 -12.92 -6.51
N VAL A 209 5.81 -11.94 -6.01
CA VAL A 209 6.25 -11.06 -4.93
C VAL A 209 5.27 -11.19 -3.77
N GLU A 210 5.75 -11.45 -2.56
CA GLU A 210 4.97 -11.14 -1.37
C GLU A 210 5.37 -9.76 -0.87
N LEU A 211 4.40 -8.91 -0.67
CA LEU A 211 4.55 -7.59 -0.04
C LEU A 211 4.03 -7.69 1.38
N GLY A 212 4.83 -7.29 2.34
CA GLY A 212 4.49 -7.36 3.75
C GLY A 212 4.93 -6.17 4.56
N GLY A 213 4.30 -6.04 5.72
CA GLY A 213 4.63 -5.02 6.69
C GLY A 213 3.70 -5.03 7.90
N ARG A 214 3.98 -4.14 8.82
CA ARG A 214 3.16 -3.88 10.00
C ARG A 214 2.08 -2.85 9.67
N ALA A 215 0.99 -2.90 10.41
CA ALA A 215 -0.01 -1.84 10.40
C ALA A 215 -0.42 -1.51 11.83
N ALA A 216 -1.02 -0.37 12.01
CA ALA A 216 -1.53 0.09 13.30
C ALA A 216 -2.88 0.79 13.10
N ALA A 217 -3.80 0.61 14.05
CA ALA A 217 -5.05 1.37 14.05
C ALA A 217 -4.79 2.85 14.26
N ASP A 218 -5.56 3.69 13.60
CA ASP A 218 -5.63 5.12 13.84
C ASP A 218 -7.05 5.53 14.28
N ALA A 219 -7.25 6.79 14.58
CA ALA A 219 -8.57 7.27 14.99
C ALA A 219 -9.59 7.12 13.85
N SER A 220 -10.68 6.38 14.09
CA SER A 220 -11.80 6.30 13.15
C SER A 220 -12.48 7.65 13.00
N ILE A 221 -13.05 7.91 11.83
CA ILE A 221 -13.79 9.12 11.51
C ILE A 221 -15.22 8.78 11.10
N SER A 222 -16.14 9.71 11.26
CA SER A 222 -17.53 9.56 10.82
C SER A 222 -17.86 10.71 9.87
N VAL A 223 -18.34 10.40 8.67
CA VAL A 223 -18.58 11.35 7.57
C VAL A 223 -20.06 11.39 7.20
#